data_ca51f3306c26b1636b0d6656692659cd
#
_entry.id   ca51f3306c26b1636b0d6656692659cd
#
_cell.length_a   1.000
_cell.length_b   1.000
_cell.length_c   1.000
_cell.angle_alpha   90.00
_cell.angle_beta   90.00
_cell.angle_gamma   90.00
#
_symmetry.space_group_name_H-M   'P 1'
#
loop_
_entity.id
_entity.type
_entity.pdbx_description
1 polymer ?
#
loop_
_entity_poly.entity_id
_entity_poly.type
_entity_poly.pdbx_seq_one_letter_code
_entity_poly.pdbx_strand_id
1 'polypeptide(L)'
;MKTRFTYTILFFALFAGQLLAQTTGPDKGAVVIVGGGAISPDIWNRFIELAGGKTNARIIVIPTAGDDSTLNASGLRTQKRLQELGAANVTLLHTRDPKQSNQAAFVAPLRQATAVWFEGGRHWRLADSYLNTLAHKEFNALLSRGGVIGGTSAGATILGSFMVRGDTKGNSIMVGDHTEGLAFVKNLTVDQHVLRRNRQFDLIDVIKARPELLGIGIDESTAVVVQKNAFEVLGNSFVGIYDINQINSNGKYPSGQNSTGGPFYFLGKGQKFDLQTRKVINQPAPRPNEPAK
;
A
#
# COMPACT_ATOMS: atom_id res chain seq x y z
N MET A 1 6.76 8.49 74.77
CA MET A 1 6.26 8.95 73.48
C MET A 1 6.91 8.12 72.37
N LYS A 2 6.20 7.21 71.74
CA LYS A 2 6.68 6.39 70.60
C LYS A 2 6.00 6.89 69.35
N THR A 3 6.77 7.58 68.49
CA THR A 3 6.28 8.08 67.20
C THR A 3 6.32 6.96 66.17
N ARG A 4 5.12 6.56 65.68
CA ARG A 4 5.00 5.60 64.56
C ARG A 4 5.07 6.35 63.27
N PHE A 5 6.09 6.08 62.45
CA PHE A 5 6.19 6.53 61.07
C PHE A 5 5.43 5.49 60.17
N THR A 6 4.36 5.98 59.55
CA THR A 6 3.60 5.20 58.55
C THR A 6 4.16 5.52 57.17
N TYR A 7 4.82 4.55 56.54
CA TYR A 7 5.28 4.68 55.16
C TYR A 7 4.12 4.31 54.21
N THR A 8 3.61 5.30 53.52
CA THR A 8 2.65 5.09 52.42
C THR A 8 3.45 4.73 51.15
N ILE A 9 3.42 3.47 50.73
CA ILE A 9 4.01 3.01 49.46
C ILE A 9 3.00 3.34 48.36
N LEU A 10 3.32 4.33 47.53
CA LEU A 10 2.55 4.68 46.34
C LEU A 10 2.95 3.69 45.23
N PHE A 11 2.07 2.72 44.91
CA PHE A 11 2.22 1.83 43.75
C PHE A 11 1.87 2.62 42.49
N PHE A 12 2.88 3.10 41.75
CA PHE A 12 2.70 3.52 40.37
C PHE A 12 2.60 2.28 39.49
N ALA A 13 1.37 1.89 39.12
CA ALA A 13 1.14 0.92 38.06
C ALA A 13 1.51 1.57 36.72
N LEU A 14 2.71 1.30 36.23
CA LEU A 14 3.12 1.57 34.86
C LEU A 14 2.27 0.70 33.93
N PHE A 15 1.17 1.26 33.41
CA PHE A 15 0.52 0.74 32.21
C PHE A 15 1.46 0.97 31.04
N ALA A 16 2.37 0.04 30.81
CA ALA A 16 3.07 -0.08 29.53
C ALA A 16 2.07 -0.60 28.50
N GLY A 17 1.19 0.28 28.01
CA GLY A 17 0.48 0.02 26.77
C GLY A 17 1.54 -0.17 25.68
N GLN A 18 1.61 -1.36 25.10
CA GLN A 18 2.42 -1.57 23.89
C GLN A 18 1.88 -0.59 22.84
N LEU A 19 2.59 0.51 22.63
CA LEU A 19 2.39 1.37 21.47
C LEU A 19 2.76 0.50 20.25
N LEU A 20 1.76 -0.15 19.67
CA LEU A 20 1.92 -0.76 18.35
C LEU A 20 2.43 0.34 17.43
N ALA A 21 3.50 0.06 16.72
CA ALA A 21 4.07 1.03 15.78
C ALA A 21 2.98 1.46 14.79
N GLN A 22 2.74 2.77 14.72
CA GLN A 22 1.65 3.31 13.91
C GLN A 22 1.86 3.04 12.42
N THR A 23 0.79 2.64 11.73
CA THR A 23 0.77 2.60 10.27
C THR A 23 0.65 4.02 9.75
N THR A 24 1.59 4.44 8.91
CA THR A 24 1.63 5.82 8.41
C THR A 24 1.85 5.84 6.90
N GLY A 25 1.08 6.66 6.21
CA GLY A 25 1.29 6.98 4.81
C GLY A 25 2.32 8.10 4.61
N PRO A 26 2.49 8.58 3.38
CA PRO A 26 3.44 9.65 3.06
C PRO A 26 2.97 11.00 3.59
N ASP A 27 3.88 11.82 4.12
CA ASP A 27 3.57 13.18 4.60
C ASP A 27 3.03 14.08 3.49
N LYS A 28 3.57 13.90 2.27
CA LYS A 28 3.17 14.59 1.04
C LYS A 28 3.02 13.59 -0.09
N GLY A 29 2.34 14.02 -1.16
CA GLY A 29 2.09 13.15 -2.29
C GLY A 29 1.03 12.08 -2.02
N ALA A 30 1.04 11.02 -2.82
CA ALA A 30 0.08 9.94 -2.71
C ALA A 30 0.68 8.58 -3.08
N VAL A 31 0.10 7.50 -2.54
CA VAL A 31 0.42 6.12 -2.94
C VAL A 31 -0.85 5.45 -3.46
N VAL A 32 -0.83 4.91 -4.69
CA VAL A 32 -1.95 4.22 -5.33
C VAL A 32 -1.64 2.73 -5.41
N ILE A 33 -2.31 1.92 -4.62
CA ILE A 33 -2.03 0.50 -4.44
C ILE A 33 -3.16 -0.30 -5.10
N VAL A 34 -2.85 -1.03 -6.20
CA VAL A 34 -3.86 -1.74 -7.00
C VAL A 34 -3.71 -3.24 -6.86
N GLY A 35 -4.80 -3.95 -6.56
CA GLY A 35 -4.80 -5.39 -6.31
C GLY A 35 -4.51 -6.27 -7.53
N GLY A 36 -4.44 -5.69 -8.72
CA GLY A 36 -4.12 -6.43 -9.96
C GLY A 36 -5.28 -6.51 -10.94
N GLY A 37 -5.13 -7.39 -11.93
CA GLY A 37 -6.12 -7.53 -13.00
C GLY A 37 -6.20 -6.33 -13.94
N ALA A 38 -7.33 -6.17 -14.60
CA ALA A 38 -7.60 -5.00 -15.43
C ALA A 38 -7.83 -3.76 -14.54
N ILE A 39 -7.08 -2.70 -14.79
CA ILE A 39 -7.20 -1.46 -14.02
C ILE A 39 -8.24 -0.58 -14.70
N SER A 40 -9.28 -0.22 -13.94
CA SER A 40 -10.38 0.58 -14.44
C SER A 40 -9.99 2.03 -14.76
N PRO A 41 -10.70 2.71 -15.67
CA PRO A 41 -10.39 4.09 -16.05
C PRO A 41 -10.41 5.08 -14.88
N ASP A 42 -11.27 4.89 -13.89
CA ASP A 42 -11.33 5.75 -12.70
C ASP A 42 -10.07 5.69 -11.86
N ILE A 43 -9.46 4.51 -11.69
CA ILE A 43 -8.17 4.35 -11.00
C ILE A 43 -7.04 5.05 -11.79
N TRP A 44 -6.97 4.83 -13.11
CA TRP A 44 -5.96 5.48 -13.96
C TRP A 44 -6.12 7.00 -13.99
N ASN A 45 -7.35 7.50 -14.14
CA ASN A 45 -7.61 8.94 -14.14
C ASN A 45 -7.23 9.57 -12.81
N ARG A 46 -7.51 8.90 -11.68
CA ARG A 46 -7.09 9.36 -10.36
C ARG A 46 -5.58 9.39 -10.21
N PHE A 47 -4.87 8.39 -10.71
CA PHE A 47 -3.40 8.38 -10.73
C PHE A 47 -2.83 9.53 -11.57
N ILE A 48 -3.36 9.77 -12.77
CA ILE A 48 -2.94 10.88 -13.65
C ILE A 48 -3.24 12.23 -13.01
N GLU A 49 -4.39 12.38 -12.38
CA GLU A 49 -4.75 13.61 -11.64
C GLU A 49 -3.76 13.92 -10.53
N LEU A 50 -3.43 12.92 -9.70
CA LEU A 50 -2.45 13.03 -8.63
C LEU A 50 -1.03 13.31 -9.16
N ALA A 51 -0.72 12.87 -10.37
CA ALA A 51 0.55 13.13 -11.05
C ALA A 51 0.67 14.56 -11.60
N GLY A 52 -0.33 15.42 -11.42
CA GLY A 52 -0.36 16.80 -11.92
C GLY A 52 -1.28 17.00 -13.12
N GLY A 53 -2.11 15.99 -13.44
CA GLY A 53 -3.05 16.03 -14.57
C GLY A 53 -2.40 15.70 -15.91
N LYS A 54 -3.22 15.58 -16.93
CA LYS A 54 -2.82 15.09 -18.28
C LYS A 54 -1.63 15.85 -18.87
N THR A 55 -1.61 17.16 -18.73
CA THR A 55 -0.60 18.03 -19.35
C THR A 55 0.72 18.03 -18.59
N ASN A 56 0.67 17.98 -17.24
CA ASN A 56 1.86 18.18 -16.41
C ASN A 56 2.44 16.86 -15.89
N ALA A 57 1.70 15.75 -15.99
CA ALA A 57 2.17 14.45 -15.52
C ALA A 57 3.42 14.02 -16.31
N ARG A 58 4.48 13.68 -15.57
CA ARG A 58 5.72 13.07 -16.06
C ARG A 58 5.83 11.71 -15.37
N ILE A 59 5.37 10.67 -16.05
CA ILE A 59 5.18 9.35 -15.47
C ILE A 59 6.34 8.45 -15.89
N ILE A 60 6.94 7.79 -14.91
CA ILE A 60 7.92 6.72 -15.13
C ILE A 60 7.27 5.38 -14.80
N VAL A 61 7.25 4.47 -15.78
CA VAL A 61 6.78 3.09 -15.61
C VAL A 61 7.98 2.19 -15.34
N ILE A 62 7.90 1.38 -14.29
CA ILE A 62 8.94 0.44 -13.86
C ILE A 62 8.42 -0.99 -14.06
N PRO A 63 8.81 -1.68 -15.17
CA PRO A 63 8.36 -3.03 -15.48
C PRO A 63 9.21 -4.13 -14.83
N THR A 64 10.15 -3.81 -13.96
CA THR A 64 11.22 -4.68 -13.45
C THR A 64 10.74 -5.98 -12.80
N ALA A 65 9.51 -6.02 -12.25
CA ALA A 65 8.92 -7.24 -11.70
C ALA A 65 8.61 -8.30 -12.76
N GLY A 66 8.42 -7.90 -14.03
CA GLY A 66 8.06 -8.77 -15.14
C GLY A 66 9.12 -9.82 -15.48
N ASP A 67 8.74 -10.87 -16.22
CA ASP A 67 9.69 -11.84 -16.78
C ASP A 67 10.44 -11.23 -17.97
N ASP A 68 11.63 -11.71 -18.27
CA ASP A 68 12.48 -11.18 -19.35
C ASP A 68 11.77 -11.17 -20.70
N SER A 69 10.97 -12.22 -20.96
CA SER A 69 10.18 -12.34 -22.19
C SER A 69 9.01 -11.35 -22.29
N THR A 70 8.51 -10.84 -21.15
CA THR A 70 7.29 -10.00 -21.10
C THR A 70 7.55 -8.59 -20.56
N LEU A 71 8.73 -8.34 -20.05
CA LEU A 71 9.10 -7.11 -19.36
C LEU A 71 8.80 -5.85 -20.20
N ASN A 72 9.34 -5.80 -21.41
CA ASN A 72 9.12 -4.68 -22.33
C ASN A 72 7.65 -4.57 -22.74
N ALA A 73 7.00 -5.71 -23.01
CA ALA A 73 5.60 -5.73 -23.46
C ALA A 73 4.62 -5.22 -22.40
N SER A 74 4.84 -5.53 -21.11
CA SER A 74 3.98 -5.03 -20.02
C SER A 74 4.17 -3.53 -19.84
N GLY A 75 5.40 -3.06 -19.75
CA GLY A 75 5.70 -1.63 -19.63
C GLY A 75 5.17 -0.79 -20.79
N LEU A 76 5.33 -1.30 -22.03
CA LEU A 76 4.83 -0.62 -23.22
C LEU A 76 3.28 -0.57 -23.26
N ARG A 77 2.59 -1.63 -22.80
CA ARG A 77 1.11 -1.60 -22.69
C ARG A 77 0.65 -0.53 -21.73
N THR A 78 1.27 -0.44 -20.54
CA THR A 78 0.92 0.58 -19.56
C THR A 78 1.27 1.98 -20.05
N GLN A 79 2.43 2.16 -20.67
CA GLN A 79 2.80 3.42 -21.31
C GLN A 79 1.73 3.87 -22.33
N LYS A 80 1.38 2.97 -23.26
CA LYS A 80 0.36 3.23 -24.27
C LYS A 80 -0.99 3.57 -23.62
N ARG A 81 -1.40 2.80 -22.59
CA ARG A 81 -2.66 3.04 -21.88
C ARG A 81 -2.72 4.40 -21.22
N LEU A 82 -1.65 4.83 -20.57
CA LEU A 82 -1.56 6.17 -19.95
C LEU A 82 -1.60 7.28 -21.01
N GLN A 83 -0.94 7.08 -22.14
CA GLN A 83 -0.97 8.01 -23.27
C GLN A 83 -2.37 8.14 -23.89
N GLU A 84 -3.08 7.02 -24.08
CA GLU A 84 -4.48 7.00 -24.53
C GLU A 84 -5.43 7.75 -23.59
N LEU A 85 -5.13 7.75 -22.29
CA LEU A 85 -5.86 8.53 -21.28
C LEU A 85 -5.43 10.01 -21.21
N GLY A 86 -4.45 10.39 -22.03
CA GLY A 86 -4.02 11.77 -22.23
C GLY A 86 -2.76 12.19 -21.46
N ALA A 87 -2.06 11.28 -20.78
CA ALA A 87 -0.77 11.59 -20.17
C ALA A 87 0.33 11.68 -21.28
N ALA A 88 0.79 12.87 -21.59
CA ALA A 88 1.71 13.09 -22.72
C ALA A 88 3.12 12.52 -22.45
N ASN A 89 3.63 12.64 -21.23
CA ASN A 89 5.01 12.30 -20.88
C ASN A 89 5.07 11.01 -20.07
N VAL A 90 5.18 9.87 -20.74
CA VAL A 90 5.29 8.55 -20.10
C VAL A 90 6.54 7.85 -20.64
N THR A 91 7.46 7.49 -19.76
CA THR A 91 8.71 6.81 -20.09
C THR A 91 8.89 5.53 -19.28
N LEU A 92 9.74 4.63 -19.78
CA LEU A 92 10.10 3.39 -19.10
C LEU A 92 11.46 3.58 -18.41
N LEU A 93 11.60 3.05 -17.20
CA LEU A 93 12.88 2.98 -16.50
C LEU A 93 13.03 1.58 -15.90
N HIS A 94 14.09 0.87 -16.27
CA HIS A 94 14.30 -0.51 -15.86
C HIS A 94 15.77 -0.83 -15.65
N THR A 95 16.04 -1.55 -14.58
CA THR A 95 17.26 -2.32 -14.36
C THR A 95 16.98 -3.43 -13.36
N ARG A 96 17.77 -4.51 -13.39
CA ARG A 96 17.86 -5.52 -12.34
C ARG A 96 19.21 -5.51 -11.64
N ASP A 97 20.08 -4.58 -12.02
CA ASP A 97 21.38 -4.38 -11.38
C ASP A 97 21.29 -3.26 -10.33
N PRO A 98 21.38 -3.57 -9.03
CA PRO A 98 21.37 -2.55 -7.98
C PRO A 98 22.55 -1.57 -8.07
N LYS A 99 23.66 -1.95 -8.72
CA LYS A 99 24.76 -1.02 -8.99
C LYS A 99 24.32 0.06 -9.96
N GLN A 100 23.56 -0.29 -11.00
CA GLN A 100 22.97 0.68 -11.93
C GLN A 100 21.93 1.57 -11.23
N SER A 101 21.11 1.01 -10.32
CA SER A 101 20.15 1.78 -9.52
C SER A 101 20.81 2.80 -8.59
N ASN A 102 22.12 2.68 -8.35
CA ASN A 102 22.93 3.64 -7.59
C ASN A 102 23.63 4.69 -8.46
N GLN A 103 23.46 4.66 -9.80
CA GLN A 103 24.11 5.62 -10.68
C GLN A 103 23.29 6.91 -10.84
N ALA A 104 23.93 8.05 -10.74
CA ALA A 104 23.29 9.36 -10.89
C ALA A 104 22.59 9.52 -12.25
N ALA A 105 23.17 8.98 -13.33
CA ALA A 105 22.59 9.00 -14.67
C ALA A 105 21.30 8.15 -14.75
N PHE A 106 21.24 6.99 -14.09
CA PHE A 106 20.05 6.14 -14.06
C PHE A 106 18.88 6.82 -13.37
N VAL A 107 19.12 7.51 -12.25
CA VAL A 107 18.07 8.16 -11.47
C VAL A 107 17.70 9.55 -11.93
N ALA A 108 18.45 10.13 -12.88
CA ALA A 108 18.20 11.49 -13.36
C ALA A 108 16.75 11.73 -13.82
N PRO A 109 16.08 10.81 -14.55
CA PRO A 109 14.67 10.97 -14.91
C PRO A 109 13.73 11.02 -13.69
N LEU A 110 14.04 10.30 -12.61
CA LEU A 110 13.21 10.27 -11.38
C LEU A 110 13.14 11.64 -10.70
N ARG A 111 14.21 12.45 -10.81
CA ARG A 111 14.25 13.79 -10.20
C ARG A 111 13.26 14.76 -10.83
N GLN A 112 12.90 14.54 -12.09
CA GLN A 112 11.95 15.36 -12.82
C GLN A 112 10.55 14.75 -12.91
N ALA A 113 10.41 13.46 -12.52
CA ALA A 113 9.14 12.78 -12.55
C ALA A 113 8.16 13.37 -11.54
N THR A 114 6.87 13.34 -11.87
CA THR A 114 5.76 13.63 -10.95
C THR A 114 5.08 12.36 -10.51
N ALA A 115 5.32 11.23 -11.21
CA ALA A 115 4.76 9.94 -10.86
C ALA A 115 5.70 8.78 -11.22
N VAL A 116 5.59 7.71 -10.44
CA VAL A 116 6.21 6.40 -10.71
C VAL A 116 5.14 5.32 -10.61
N TRP A 117 5.14 4.39 -11.58
CA TRP A 117 4.25 3.24 -11.61
C TRP A 117 5.02 1.94 -11.65
N PHE A 118 4.81 1.06 -10.65
CA PHE A 118 5.41 -0.27 -10.58
C PHE A 118 4.48 -1.33 -11.16
N GLU A 119 4.97 -2.07 -12.15
CA GLU A 119 4.24 -3.17 -12.78
C GLU A 119 4.21 -4.44 -11.91
N GLY A 120 3.30 -5.35 -12.27
CA GLY A 120 3.20 -6.67 -11.66
C GLY A 120 4.25 -7.66 -12.17
N GLY A 121 4.38 -8.78 -11.44
CA GLY A 121 5.31 -9.87 -11.75
C GLY A 121 5.83 -10.55 -10.48
N ARG A 122 7.15 -10.54 -10.28
CA ARG A 122 7.82 -11.11 -9.10
C ARG A 122 8.29 -10.00 -8.17
N HIS A 123 7.81 -10.04 -6.95
CA HIS A 123 8.07 -9.02 -5.91
C HIS A 123 9.57 -8.86 -5.62
N TRP A 124 10.27 -9.97 -5.41
CA TRP A 124 11.69 -10.00 -5.07
C TRP A 124 12.58 -9.28 -6.10
N ARG A 125 12.19 -9.31 -7.39
CA ARG A 125 12.94 -8.59 -8.44
C ARG A 125 12.96 -7.07 -8.22
N LEU A 126 11.87 -6.51 -7.68
CA LEU A 126 11.81 -5.08 -7.33
C LEU A 126 12.68 -4.79 -6.09
N ALA A 127 12.63 -5.67 -5.09
CA ALA A 127 13.43 -5.55 -3.88
C ALA A 127 14.93 -5.57 -4.22
N ASP A 128 15.40 -6.59 -4.92
CA ASP A 128 16.80 -6.73 -5.31
C ASP A 128 17.33 -5.57 -6.16
N SER A 129 16.45 -5.04 -7.02
CA SER A 129 16.85 -3.97 -7.94
C SER A 129 16.92 -2.59 -7.28
N TYR A 130 16.05 -2.32 -6.31
CA TYR A 130 15.83 -0.93 -5.87
C TYR A 130 15.97 -0.69 -4.37
N LEU A 131 15.78 -1.70 -3.48
CA LEU A 131 15.91 -1.50 -2.04
C LEU A 131 17.29 -0.94 -1.68
N ASN A 132 17.29 0.05 -0.78
CA ASN A 132 18.50 0.68 -0.24
C ASN A 132 19.44 1.30 -1.28
N THR A 133 18.93 1.58 -2.49
CA THR A 133 19.68 2.23 -3.59
C THR A 133 19.39 3.73 -3.67
N LEU A 134 20.14 4.42 -4.56
CA LEU A 134 19.86 5.82 -4.90
C LEU A 134 18.47 5.96 -5.55
N ALA A 135 18.03 4.97 -6.36
CA ALA A 135 16.68 4.97 -6.92
C ALA A 135 15.62 4.95 -5.82
N HIS A 136 15.78 4.16 -4.75
CA HIS A 136 14.86 4.15 -3.60
C HIS A 136 14.81 5.53 -2.92
N LYS A 137 15.95 6.20 -2.77
CA LYS A 137 15.99 7.58 -2.23
C LYS A 137 15.24 8.57 -3.12
N GLU A 138 15.37 8.46 -4.44
CA GLU A 138 14.68 9.35 -5.40
C GLU A 138 13.16 9.07 -5.45
N PHE A 139 12.69 7.82 -5.23
CA PHE A 139 11.27 7.53 -5.05
C PHE A 139 10.71 8.24 -3.82
N ASN A 140 11.41 8.16 -2.68
CA ASN A 140 11.01 8.89 -1.47
C ASN A 140 11.04 10.42 -1.67
N ALA A 141 12.05 10.92 -2.37
CA ALA A 141 12.15 12.34 -2.73
C ALA A 141 10.98 12.79 -3.63
N LEU A 142 10.51 11.92 -4.55
CA LEU A 142 9.32 12.17 -5.38
C LEU A 142 8.07 12.35 -4.51
N LEU A 143 7.82 11.47 -3.53
CA LEU A 143 6.72 11.63 -2.58
C LEU A 143 6.86 12.92 -1.76
N SER A 144 8.06 13.21 -1.25
CA SER A 144 8.33 14.39 -0.40
C SER A 144 8.07 15.72 -1.14
N ARG A 145 8.20 15.76 -2.48
CA ARG A 145 7.85 16.95 -3.29
C ARG A 145 6.41 16.94 -3.81
N GLY A 146 5.58 15.99 -3.33
CA GLY A 146 4.14 15.95 -3.63
C GLY A 146 3.76 15.06 -4.82
N GLY A 147 4.69 14.26 -5.36
CA GLY A 147 4.42 13.33 -6.45
C GLY A 147 3.63 12.11 -6.02
N VAL A 148 3.30 11.22 -6.96
CA VAL A 148 2.53 10.00 -6.70
C VAL A 148 3.33 8.74 -7.08
N ILE A 149 3.26 7.73 -6.24
CA ILE A 149 3.76 6.39 -6.53
C ILE A 149 2.58 5.44 -6.63
N GLY A 150 2.49 4.68 -7.71
CA GLY A 150 1.48 3.65 -7.89
C GLY A 150 2.10 2.31 -8.22
N GLY A 151 1.31 1.25 -8.02
CA GLY A 151 1.73 -0.09 -8.43
C GLY A 151 0.59 -1.09 -8.43
N THR A 152 0.75 -2.13 -9.24
CA THR A 152 -0.25 -3.19 -9.40
C THR A 152 0.33 -4.56 -9.11
N SER A 153 -0.45 -5.45 -8.49
CA SER A 153 -0.03 -6.83 -8.19
C SER A 153 1.28 -6.86 -7.39
N ALA A 154 2.38 -7.43 -7.90
CA ALA A 154 3.69 -7.40 -7.23
C ALA A 154 4.18 -5.95 -6.98
N GLY A 155 3.89 -5.03 -7.93
CA GLY A 155 4.16 -3.61 -7.77
C GLY A 155 3.33 -2.95 -6.68
N ALA A 156 2.18 -3.50 -6.29
CA ALA A 156 1.39 -3.04 -5.16
C ALA A 156 1.98 -3.50 -3.83
N THR A 157 2.34 -4.78 -3.75
CA THR A 157 2.86 -5.37 -2.51
C THR A 157 4.17 -4.73 -2.07
N ILE A 158 5.06 -4.37 -3.00
CA ILE A 158 6.36 -3.74 -2.70
C ILE A 158 6.22 -2.34 -2.07
N LEU A 159 5.05 -1.67 -2.19
CA LEU A 159 4.85 -0.30 -1.68
C LEU A 159 4.68 -0.25 -0.16
N GLY A 160 4.30 -1.37 0.48
CA GLY A 160 4.28 -1.53 1.93
C GLY A 160 5.67 -1.70 2.52
N SER A 161 5.76 -1.78 3.85
CA SER A 161 7.03 -2.02 4.55
C SER A 161 7.36 -3.51 4.69
N PHE A 162 6.33 -4.36 4.82
CA PHE A 162 6.49 -5.81 4.87
C PHE A 162 5.91 -6.45 3.60
N MET A 163 6.73 -7.21 2.91
CA MET A 163 6.38 -7.84 1.64
C MET A 163 6.02 -9.30 1.85
N VAL A 164 4.74 -9.65 1.63
CA VAL A 164 4.31 -11.04 1.49
C VAL A 164 4.55 -11.54 0.06
N ARG A 165 4.63 -12.87 -0.13
CA ARG A 165 4.80 -13.52 -1.44
C ARG A 165 6.08 -13.11 -2.20
N GLY A 166 7.08 -12.62 -1.47
CA GLY A 166 8.36 -12.18 -2.03
C GLY A 166 9.36 -13.30 -2.27
N ASP A 167 8.97 -14.57 -2.12
CA ASP A 167 9.87 -15.71 -2.25
C ASP A 167 10.33 -15.95 -3.68
N THR A 168 11.63 -16.24 -3.85
CA THR A 168 12.24 -16.55 -5.17
C THR A 168 11.72 -17.84 -5.78
N LYS A 169 11.29 -18.81 -4.96
CA LYS A 169 10.75 -20.10 -5.41
C LYS A 169 9.30 -20.00 -5.88
N GLY A 170 8.48 -19.14 -5.27
CA GLY A 170 7.08 -19.06 -5.69
C GLY A 170 6.24 -18.01 -4.92
N ASN A 171 5.20 -17.50 -5.60
CA ASN A 171 4.26 -16.53 -5.01
C ASN A 171 3.26 -17.17 -4.04
N SER A 172 3.24 -18.48 -3.86
CA SER A 172 2.39 -19.18 -2.89
C SER A 172 2.97 -19.11 -1.48
N ILE A 173 4.27 -18.89 -1.35
CA ILE A 173 4.95 -18.76 -0.06
C ILE A 173 4.67 -17.36 0.48
N MET A 174 3.93 -17.29 1.60
CA MET A 174 3.51 -16.01 2.18
C MET A 174 4.68 -15.22 2.77
N VAL A 175 5.52 -15.87 3.56
CA VAL A 175 6.70 -15.27 4.17
C VAL A 175 7.90 -16.08 3.69
N GLY A 176 8.63 -15.53 2.74
CA GLY A 176 9.76 -16.16 2.07
C GLY A 176 11.09 -15.47 2.35
N ASP A 177 11.99 -15.59 1.39
CA ASP A 177 13.36 -15.06 1.47
C ASP A 177 13.44 -13.52 1.30
N HIS A 178 12.40 -12.88 0.73
CA HIS A 178 12.29 -11.42 0.59
C HIS A 178 11.04 -10.91 1.31
N THR A 179 11.24 -10.18 2.39
CA THR A 179 10.15 -9.66 3.23
C THR A 179 10.16 -8.15 3.39
N GLU A 180 11.19 -7.46 2.90
CA GLU A 180 11.31 -6.01 2.98
C GLU A 180 10.74 -5.34 1.74
N GLY A 181 9.81 -4.39 1.94
CA GLY A 181 9.25 -3.55 0.88
C GLY A 181 9.87 -2.16 0.87
N LEU A 182 9.46 -1.32 -0.10
CA LEU A 182 9.96 0.06 -0.25
C LEU A 182 9.40 1.03 0.81
N ALA A 183 8.49 0.58 1.65
CA ALA A 183 7.97 1.28 2.83
C ALA A 183 7.40 2.69 2.57
N PHE A 184 6.78 2.93 1.41
CA PHE A 184 6.08 4.19 1.15
C PHE A 184 4.84 4.34 2.03
N VAL A 185 4.29 3.22 2.51
CA VAL A 185 3.36 3.17 3.63
C VAL A 185 3.99 2.28 4.71
N LYS A 186 4.29 2.86 5.87
CA LYS A 186 4.99 2.18 6.96
C LYS A 186 4.04 1.29 7.76
N ASN A 187 4.56 0.18 8.29
CA ASN A 187 3.83 -0.82 9.07
C ASN A 187 2.57 -1.35 8.33
N LEU A 188 2.70 -1.45 7.01
CA LEU A 188 1.69 -2.02 6.13
C LEU A 188 2.23 -3.25 5.41
N THR A 189 1.39 -4.28 5.32
CA THR A 189 1.57 -5.38 4.36
C THR A 189 0.38 -5.45 3.41
N VAL A 190 0.66 -5.73 2.13
CA VAL A 190 -0.35 -5.75 1.07
C VAL A 190 -0.36 -7.12 0.41
N ASP A 191 -1.52 -7.78 0.39
CA ASP A 191 -1.77 -8.91 -0.50
C ASP A 191 -2.68 -8.47 -1.67
N GLN A 192 -2.56 -9.15 -2.80
CA GLN A 192 -3.19 -8.78 -4.05
C GLN A 192 -3.95 -9.95 -4.68
N HIS A 193 -4.90 -9.64 -5.60
CA HIS A 193 -5.81 -10.62 -6.22
C HIS A 193 -6.62 -11.43 -5.18
N VAL A 194 -7.00 -10.81 -4.08
CA VAL A 194 -7.39 -11.52 -2.85
C VAL A 194 -8.64 -12.38 -3.07
N LEU A 195 -9.72 -11.81 -3.56
CA LEU A 195 -10.96 -12.57 -3.81
C LEU A 195 -10.83 -13.41 -5.07
N ARG A 196 -10.22 -12.87 -6.11
CA ARG A 196 -10.01 -13.58 -7.38
C ARG A 196 -9.24 -14.89 -7.22
N ARG A 197 -8.36 -14.98 -6.21
CA ARG A 197 -7.50 -16.15 -5.94
C ARG A 197 -7.81 -16.85 -4.62
N ASN A 198 -8.96 -16.56 -3.98
CA ASN A 198 -9.37 -17.13 -2.68
C ASN A 198 -8.32 -16.96 -1.57
N ARG A 199 -7.70 -15.77 -1.47
CA ARG A 199 -6.61 -15.43 -0.54
C ARG A 199 -7.08 -14.67 0.70
N GLN A 200 -8.37 -14.52 0.90
CA GLN A 200 -8.95 -13.68 1.97
C GLN A 200 -8.59 -14.13 3.39
N PHE A 201 -8.01 -15.31 3.56
CA PHE A 201 -7.54 -15.80 4.86
C PHE A 201 -6.02 -15.74 5.05
N ASP A 202 -5.26 -15.51 3.97
CA ASP A 202 -3.80 -15.70 3.95
C ASP A 202 -3.05 -14.69 4.84
N LEU A 203 -3.55 -13.46 4.98
CA LEU A 203 -2.93 -12.45 5.83
C LEU A 203 -3.15 -12.66 7.33
N ILE A 204 -4.10 -13.50 7.75
CA ILE A 204 -4.43 -13.69 9.18
C ILE A 204 -3.22 -14.14 9.99
N ASP A 205 -2.52 -15.17 9.52
CA ASP A 205 -1.36 -15.71 10.23
C ASP A 205 -0.15 -14.78 10.17
N VAL A 206 0.00 -14.02 9.09
CA VAL A 206 1.02 -12.97 8.99
C VAL A 206 0.79 -11.89 10.05
N ILE A 207 -0.43 -11.41 10.20
CA ILE A 207 -0.77 -10.37 11.19
C ILE A 207 -0.68 -10.91 12.63
N LYS A 208 -1.02 -12.19 12.88
CA LYS A 208 -0.79 -12.82 14.18
C LYS A 208 0.69 -12.88 14.55
N ALA A 209 1.54 -13.21 13.58
CA ALA A 209 2.99 -13.27 13.78
C ALA A 209 3.65 -11.88 13.87
N ARG A 210 3.01 -10.85 13.30
CA ARG A 210 3.50 -9.46 13.22
C ARG A 210 2.38 -8.48 13.57
N PRO A 211 2.03 -8.38 14.85
CA PRO A 211 0.87 -7.59 15.32
C PRO A 211 1.02 -6.08 15.11
N GLU A 212 2.24 -5.60 14.88
CA GLU A 212 2.52 -4.21 14.54
C GLU A 212 2.01 -3.81 13.15
N LEU A 213 1.88 -4.77 12.23
CA LEU A 213 1.43 -4.51 10.87
C LEU A 213 -0.08 -4.31 10.79
N LEU A 214 -0.49 -3.46 9.87
CA LEU A 214 -1.82 -3.48 9.28
C LEU A 214 -1.75 -4.30 7.98
N GLY A 215 -2.62 -5.28 7.83
CA GLY A 215 -2.79 -6.01 6.58
C GLY A 215 -3.89 -5.40 5.73
N ILE A 216 -3.64 -5.20 4.44
CA ILE A 216 -4.69 -4.91 3.46
C ILE A 216 -4.63 -5.94 2.33
N GLY A 217 -5.78 -6.55 2.05
CA GLY A 217 -5.95 -7.48 0.96
C GLY A 217 -6.78 -6.84 -0.15
N ILE A 218 -6.18 -6.52 -1.29
CA ILE A 218 -6.84 -5.79 -2.37
C ILE A 218 -7.20 -6.75 -3.50
N ASP A 219 -8.47 -6.74 -3.92
CA ASP A 219 -8.89 -7.56 -5.04
C ASP A 219 -8.59 -6.92 -6.40
N GLU A 220 -8.76 -7.70 -7.48
CA GLU A 220 -8.57 -7.20 -8.85
C GLU A 220 -9.49 -6.02 -9.18
N SER A 221 -9.07 -5.15 -10.08
CA SER A 221 -9.80 -3.95 -10.50
C SER A 221 -10.20 -3.01 -9.36
N THR A 222 -9.44 -3.07 -8.25
CA THR A 222 -9.67 -2.30 -7.03
C THR A 222 -8.35 -1.69 -6.54
N ALA A 223 -8.43 -0.51 -5.95
CA ALA A 223 -7.28 0.21 -5.44
C ALA A 223 -7.57 0.90 -4.11
N VAL A 224 -6.53 1.19 -3.35
CA VAL A 224 -6.55 2.21 -2.32
C VAL A 224 -5.66 3.38 -2.72
N VAL A 225 -6.13 4.58 -2.50
CA VAL A 225 -5.37 5.83 -2.68
C VAL A 225 -5.02 6.37 -1.31
N VAL A 226 -3.75 6.25 -0.94
CA VAL A 226 -3.23 6.69 0.36
C VAL A 226 -2.72 8.12 0.22
N GLN A 227 -3.23 9.02 1.05
CA GLN A 227 -2.72 10.38 1.22
C GLN A 227 -2.62 10.68 2.71
N LYS A 228 -1.45 11.11 3.16
CA LYS A 228 -1.16 11.24 4.59
C LYS A 228 -1.51 9.92 5.33
N ASN A 229 -2.26 10.01 6.40
CA ASN A 229 -2.65 8.85 7.22
C ASN A 229 -4.06 8.33 6.93
N ALA A 230 -4.56 8.52 5.71
CA ALA A 230 -5.84 7.96 5.31
C ALA A 230 -5.78 7.38 3.90
N PHE A 231 -6.63 6.40 3.63
CA PHE A 231 -6.86 5.96 2.27
C PHE A 231 -8.35 5.96 1.91
N GLU A 232 -8.61 6.01 0.61
CA GLU A 232 -9.94 5.84 0.00
C GLU A 232 -9.91 4.66 -0.97
N VAL A 233 -10.97 3.87 -0.99
CA VAL A 233 -11.13 2.73 -1.90
C VAL A 233 -11.72 3.19 -3.23
N LEU A 234 -11.06 2.81 -4.33
CA LEU A 234 -11.53 2.99 -5.71
C LEU A 234 -11.68 1.63 -6.40
N GLY A 235 -12.47 1.61 -7.48
CA GLY A 235 -12.63 0.43 -8.32
C GLY A 235 -13.91 -0.35 -8.05
N ASN A 236 -13.92 -1.65 -8.41
CA ASN A 236 -15.15 -2.40 -8.59
C ASN A 236 -15.34 -3.56 -7.60
N SER A 237 -14.34 -3.88 -6.77
CA SER A 237 -14.40 -4.95 -5.80
C SER A 237 -14.09 -4.41 -4.39
N PHE A 238 -13.42 -5.19 -3.54
CA PHE A 238 -13.27 -4.92 -2.12
C PHE A 238 -11.81 -4.90 -1.68
N VAL A 239 -11.59 -4.25 -0.53
CA VAL A 239 -10.35 -4.24 0.23
C VAL A 239 -10.59 -4.88 1.59
N GLY A 240 -9.94 -6.00 1.88
CA GLY A 240 -9.96 -6.64 3.20
C GLY A 240 -9.01 -5.93 4.16
N ILE A 241 -9.47 -5.69 5.39
CA ILE A 241 -8.69 -5.08 6.48
C ILE A 241 -8.37 -6.14 7.52
N TYR A 242 -7.09 -6.30 7.82
CA TYR A 242 -6.56 -7.27 8.78
C TYR A 242 -5.78 -6.54 9.87
N ASP A 243 -6.33 -6.52 11.07
CA ASP A 243 -5.73 -5.89 12.25
C ASP A 243 -5.70 -6.88 13.40
N ILE A 244 -4.64 -6.87 14.21
CA ILE A 244 -4.50 -7.83 15.32
C ILE A 244 -5.62 -7.69 16.36
N ASN A 245 -6.09 -6.46 16.62
CA ASN A 245 -7.18 -6.24 17.57
C ASN A 245 -8.49 -6.82 17.04
N GLN A 246 -8.70 -6.72 15.71
CA GLN A 246 -9.82 -7.32 15.01
C GLN A 246 -9.76 -8.85 15.09
N ILE A 247 -8.61 -9.43 14.78
CA ILE A 247 -8.38 -10.89 14.79
C ILE A 247 -8.60 -11.45 16.22
N ASN A 248 -8.08 -10.77 17.25
CA ASN A 248 -8.15 -11.21 18.64
C ASN A 248 -9.54 -11.02 19.28
N SER A 249 -10.38 -10.16 18.69
CA SER A 249 -11.72 -9.89 19.24
C SER A 249 -12.71 -11.03 19.05
N ASN A 250 -12.34 -12.11 18.34
CA ASN A 250 -13.24 -13.22 17.97
C ASN A 250 -14.58 -12.74 17.37
N GLY A 251 -14.54 -11.64 16.61
CA GLY A 251 -15.72 -11.02 16.01
C GLY A 251 -16.57 -10.17 16.96
N LYS A 252 -16.12 -9.92 18.19
CA LYS A 252 -16.73 -8.93 19.07
C LYS A 252 -16.21 -7.54 18.72
N TYR A 253 -17.03 -6.74 18.08
CA TYR A 253 -16.68 -5.38 17.67
C TYR A 253 -17.17 -4.35 18.68
N PRO A 254 -16.47 -3.21 18.80
CA PRO A 254 -17.05 -2.04 19.44
C PRO A 254 -18.33 -1.64 18.69
N SER A 255 -19.38 -1.37 19.44
CA SER A 255 -20.67 -0.95 18.93
C SER A 255 -20.52 0.19 17.92
N GLY A 256 -21.08 0.04 16.71
CA GLY A 256 -21.15 1.08 15.67
C GLY A 256 -20.44 0.79 14.35
N GLN A 257 -19.75 -0.32 14.20
CA GLN A 257 -19.25 -0.76 12.90
C GLN A 257 -20.12 -1.89 12.36
N ASN A 258 -20.53 -1.79 11.09
CA ASN A 258 -21.21 -2.87 10.37
C ASN A 258 -20.22 -4.00 10.12
N SER A 259 -19.99 -4.84 11.11
CA SER A 259 -19.04 -5.92 11.00
C SER A 259 -19.75 -7.27 10.99
N THR A 260 -19.29 -8.12 10.10
CA THR A 260 -19.82 -9.46 9.90
C THR A 260 -19.28 -10.49 10.92
N GLY A 261 -18.56 -10.05 11.97
CA GLY A 261 -18.09 -10.93 13.03
C GLY A 261 -16.92 -11.85 12.67
N GLY A 262 -16.14 -11.52 11.64
CA GLY A 262 -14.97 -12.30 11.21
C GLY A 262 -13.62 -11.70 11.64
N PRO A 263 -12.50 -12.40 11.37
CA PRO A 263 -11.15 -11.92 11.70
C PRO A 263 -10.67 -10.76 10.81
N PHE A 264 -11.46 -10.37 9.82
CA PHE A 264 -11.25 -9.23 8.93
C PHE A 264 -12.61 -8.72 8.44
N TYR A 265 -12.62 -7.54 7.82
CA TYR A 265 -13.80 -6.99 7.18
C TYR A 265 -13.43 -6.34 5.86
N PHE A 266 -14.43 -6.11 5.00
CA PHE A 266 -14.23 -5.52 3.68
C PHE A 266 -14.68 -4.07 3.63
N LEU A 267 -13.90 -3.27 2.90
CA LEU A 267 -14.26 -1.93 2.47
C LEU A 267 -14.52 -1.93 0.97
N GLY A 268 -15.59 -1.25 0.56
CA GLY A 268 -15.96 -1.05 -0.83
C GLY A 268 -15.65 0.36 -1.34
N LYS A 269 -15.95 0.61 -2.61
CA LYS A 269 -15.74 1.89 -3.29
C LYS A 269 -16.26 3.10 -2.50
N GLY A 270 -15.42 4.13 -2.38
CA GLY A 270 -15.71 5.39 -1.69
C GLY A 270 -15.54 5.35 -0.17
N GLN A 271 -15.37 4.16 0.42
CA GLN A 271 -15.10 4.08 1.86
C GLN A 271 -13.66 4.51 2.16
N LYS A 272 -13.50 5.16 3.32
CA LYS A 272 -12.23 5.71 3.78
C LYS A 272 -11.81 5.08 5.09
N PHE A 273 -10.50 5.00 5.29
CA PHE A 273 -9.89 4.37 6.46
C PHE A 273 -8.73 5.21 6.98
N ASP A 274 -8.68 5.39 8.28
CA ASP A 274 -7.58 6.07 8.97
C ASP A 274 -6.55 5.04 9.41
N LEU A 275 -5.32 5.20 8.90
CA LEU A 275 -4.21 4.27 9.11
C LEU A 275 -3.68 4.31 10.55
N GLN A 276 -3.69 5.49 11.20
CA GLN A 276 -3.15 5.64 12.56
C GLN A 276 -4.08 5.06 13.60
N THR A 277 -5.37 5.39 13.51
CA THR A 277 -6.38 4.90 14.44
C THR A 277 -6.88 3.50 14.08
N ARG A 278 -6.56 3.03 12.86
CA ARG A 278 -7.03 1.77 12.26
C ARG A 278 -8.56 1.66 12.27
N LYS A 279 -9.24 2.74 11.90
CA LYS A 279 -10.71 2.83 11.89
C LYS A 279 -11.25 3.30 10.55
N VAL A 280 -12.45 2.83 10.24
CA VAL A 280 -13.22 3.37 9.11
C VAL A 280 -13.60 4.81 9.43
N ILE A 281 -13.32 5.71 8.49
CA ILE A 281 -13.76 7.11 8.59
C ILE A 281 -15.23 7.11 8.19
N ASN A 282 -16.14 7.34 9.16
CA ASN A 282 -17.56 7.40 8.91
C ASN A 282 -17.86 8.57 7.96
N GLN A 283 -18.40 8.25 6.79
CA GLN A 283 -19.14 9.26 6.01
C GLN A 283 -20.42 9.56 6.79
N PRO A 284 -20.85 10.83 6.89
CA PRO A 284 -22.19 11.13 7.40
C PRO A 284 -23.19 10.31 6.56
N ALA A 285 -24.15 9.66 7.24
CA ALA A 285 -25.20 8.92 6.56
C ALA A 285 -25.84 9.80 5.48
N PRO A 286 -26.10 9.30 4.27
CA PRO A 286 -26.78 10.08 3.24
C PRO A 286 -28.07 10.63 3.84
N ARG A 287 -28.31 11.92 3.64
CA ARG A 287 -29.53 12.54 4.13
C ARG A 287 -30.73 11.81 3.49
N PRO A 288 -31.81 11.54 4.24
CA PRO A 288 -32.92 10.69 3.78
C PRO A 288 -33.61 11.11 2.49
N ASN A 289 -33.24 12.25 1.87
CA ASN A 289 -33.84 12.83 0.69
C ASN A 289 -32.86 13.27 -0.41
N GLU A 290 -31.59 12.80 -0.39
CA GLU A 290 -30.71 13.06 -1.52
C GLU A 290 -30.86 11.93 -2.56
N PRO A 291 -31.27 12.24 -3.82
CA PRO A 291 -31.31 11.23 -4.88
C PRO A 291 -29.92 10.67 -5.12
N ALA A 292 -29.82 9.34 -5.28
CA ALA A 292 -28.58 8.65 -5.61
C ALA A 292 -27.96 9.28 -6.87
N LYS A 293 -26.72 9.78 -6.75
CA LYS A 293 -25.92 10.31 -7.86
C LYS A 293 -25.35 9.19 -8.70
#